data_0bcccafe573af2f2c87207a23951939e
#
_entry.id   0bcccafe573af2f2c87207a23951939e
#
_cell.length_a   1.000
_cell.length_b   1.000
_cell.length_c   1.000
_cell.angle_alpha   90.00
_cell.angle_beta   90.00
_cell.angle_gamma   90.00
#
_symmetry.space_group_name_H-M   'P 1'
#
loop_
_entity.id
_entity.type
_entity.pdbx_description
1 polymer ?
#
loop_
_entity_poly.entity_id
_entity_poly.type
_entity_poly.pdbx_seq_one_letter_code
_entity_poly.pdbx_strand_id
1 'polypeptide(L)'
;MLSALPPVRRRMLLGILAVLAAGAVAAVILVVVNRSGSSDAAGPVRQDDPGPVLLVPGYGGSTSALDVLAARLRSAGRQATVVRLPGDGTGALRDQAEVLDRAARSAIAGGAPSVDVVGYSAGGVVARLWAEEDGGAGIARRIVTLGSPHHGTDLASLAGSLLPGQCPTACAELAPNSDLLTRLNARTMPAGPVWVSVWTEQDQVVTPPDSARLDGAVNIPVQSICAGAQLDHGNLPRDPVVQSLVLTALAPGRPTAPTTCPTP
;
A
#
# COMPACT_ATOMS: atom_id res chain seq x y z
N MET A 1 -20.13 -27.24 -49.40
CA MET A 1 -21.14 -28.22 -48.96
C MET A 1 -22.54 -27.62 -48.71
N LEU A 2 -22.66 -26.36 -48.30
CA LEU A 2 -23.97 -25.69 -48.13
C LEU A 2 -24.74 -25.35 -49.41
N SER A 3 -24.08 -25.33 -50.57
CA SER A 3 -24.64 -25.04 -51.89
C SER A 3 -25.38 -26.22 -52.52
N ALA A 4 -25.29 -27.43 -51.99
CA ALA A 4 -25.95 -28.62 -52.48
C ALA A 4 -27.32 -28.92 -51.81
N LEU A 5 -27.75 -28.07 -50.87
CA LEU A 5 -29.02 -28.26 -50.17
C LEU A 5 -30.18 -27.53 -50.85
N PRO A 6 -31.42 -28.10 -50.85
CA PRO A 6 -32.61 -27.39 -51.31
C PRO A 6 -32.78 -26.06 -50.56
N PRO A 7 -33.29 -24.99 -51.24
CA PRO A 7 -33.33 -23.62 -50.68
C PRO A 7 -34.04 -23.50 -49.33
N VAL A 8 -35.06 -24.32 -49.10
CA VAL A 8 -35.79 -24.34 -47.81
C VAL A 8 -34.90 -24.86 -46.66
N ARG A 9 -34.20 -25.95 -46.87
CA ARG A 9 -33.28 -26.54 -45.85
C ARG A 9 -32.10 -25.65 -45.55
N ARG A 10 -31.58 -24.96 -46.55
CA ARG A 10 -30.49 -23.99 -46.42
C ARG A 10 -30.89 -22.79 -45.55
N ARG A 11 -32.13 -22.24 -45.81
CA ARG A 11 -32.65 -21.13 -44.98
C ARG A 11 -32.90 -21.57 -43.53
N MET A 12 -33.40 -22.79 -43.33
CA MET A 12 -33.62 -23.33 -41.99
C MET A 12 -32.30 -23.55 -41.22
N LEU A 13 -31.25 -24.08 -41.86
CA LEU A 13 -29.93 -24.24 -41.25
C LEU A 13 -29.26 -22.89 -40.94
N LEU A 14 -29.36 -21.91 -41.83
CA LEU A 14 -28.84 -20.56 -41.58
C LEU A 14 -29.58 -19.87 -40.45
N GLY A 15 -30.90 -20.07 -40.32
CA GLY A 15 -31.68 -19.57 -39.19
C GLY A 15 -31.25 -20.17 -37.85
N ILE A 16 -31.04 -21.50 -37.81
CA ILE A 16 -30.59 -22.20 -36.61
C ILE A 16 -29.19 -21.72 -36.20
N LEU A 17 -28.28 -21.59 -37.17
CA LEU A 17 -26.91 -21.08 -36.90
C LEU A 17 -26.93 -19.63 -36.39
N ALA A 18 -27.80 -18.78 -36.93
CA ALA A 18 -27.96 -17.41 -36.48
C ALA A 18 -28.48 -17.34 -35.03
N VAL A 19 -29.46 -18.17 -34.68
CA VAL A 19 -29.99 -18.26 -33.30
C VAL A 19 -28.96 -18.79 -32.32
N LEU A 20 -28.16 -19.80 -32.71
CA LEU A 20 -27.09 -20.32 -31.88
C LEU A 20 -25.96 -19.30 -31.66
N ALA A 21 -25.60 -18.57 -32.72
CA ALA A 21 -24.59 -17.49 -32.63
C ALA A 21 -25.11 -16.34 -31.74
N ALA A 22 -26.38 -15.92 -31.88
CA ALA A 22 -26.97 -14.91 -31.02
C ALA A 22 -27.03 -15.37 -29.53
N GLY A 23 -27.38 -16.62 -29.29
CA GLY A 23 -27.38 -17.21 -27.95
C GLY A 23 -25.96 -17.25 -27.33
N ALA A 24 -24.93 -17.61 -28.11
CA ALA A 24 -23.56 -17.60 -27.63
C ALA A 24 -23.06 -16.17 -27.31
N VAL A 25 -23.39 -15.19 -28.15
CA VAL A 25 -23.06 -13.78 -27.90
C VAL A 25 -23.76 -13.27 -26.64
N ALA A 26 -25.06 -13.58 -26.48
CA ALA A 26 -25.83 -13.21 -25.28
C ALA A 26 -25.24 -13.85 -24.00
N ALA A 27 -24.82 -15.12 -24.05
CA ALA A 27 -24.17 -15.80 -22.94
C ALA A 27 -22.83 -15.17 -22.58
N VAL A 28 -21.98 -14.81 -23.58
CA VAL A 28 -20.73 -14.09 -23.36
C VAL A 28 -20.97 -12.70 -22.75
N ILE A 29 -21.95 -11.97 -23.26
CA ILE A 29 -22.32 -10.66 -22.71
C ILE A 29 -22.80 -10.81 -21.26
N LEU A 30 -23.64 -11.83 -20.96
CA LEU A 30 -24.10 -12.09 -19.60
C LEU A 30 -22.97 -12.43 -18.65
N VAL A 31 -22.00 -13.23 -19.09
CA VAL A 31 -20.80 -13.58 -18.31
C VAL A 31 -19.90 -12.35 -18.10
N VAL A 32 -19.73 -11.50 -19.12
CA VAL A 32 -18.95 -10.26 -19.02
C VAL A 32 -19.67 -9.26 -18.12
N VAL A 33 -20.98 -9.05 -18.29
CA VAL A 33 -21.76 -8.13 -17.45
C VAL A 33 -21.85 -8.64 -16.00
N ASN A 34 -21.97 -9.95 -15.78
CA ASN A 34 -21.97 -10.52 -14.42
C ASN A 34 -20.56 -10.44 -13.77
N ARG A 35 -19.49 -10.55 -14.55
CA ARG A 35 -18.11 -10.29 -14.07
C ARG A 35 -17.82 -8.80 -13.85
N SER A 36 -18.42 -7.92 -14.64
CA SER A 36 -18.29 -6.46 -14.49
C SER A 36 -19.25 -5.89 -13.43
N GLY A 37 -20.35 -6.58 -13.13
CA GLY A 37 -21.33 -6.20 -12.12
C GLY A 37 -21.01 -6.67 -10.70
N SER A 38 -19.98 -7.49 -10.53
CA SER A 38 -19.43 -7.84 -9.22
C SER A 38 -18.35 -6.84 -8.76
N SER A 39 -18.50 -5.57 -9.12
CA SER A 39 -18.08 -4.48 -8.24
C SER A 39 -19.13 -4.42 -7.12
N ASP A 40 -19.21 -5.49 -6.31
CA ASP A 40 -19.73 -5.37 -4.97
C ASP A 40 -18.93 -4.19 -4.39
N ALA A 41 -19.62 -3.13 -4.03
CA ALA A 41 -19.12 -2.16 -3.11
C ALA A 41 -18.80 -2.98 -1.87
N ALA A 42 -17.57 -3.51 -1.83
CA ALA A 42 -17.08 -4.28 -0.71
C ALA A 42 -17.33 -3.41 0.50
N GLY A 43 -18.17 -3.89 1.41
CA GLY A 43 -18.47 -3.16 2.64
C GLY A 43 -17.14 -2.77 3.30
N PRO A 44 -17.12 -1.80 4.22
CA PRO A 44 -15.89 -1.34 4.83
C PRO A 44 -15.07 -2.52 5.35
N VAL A 45 -13.77 -2.55 5.04
CA VAL A 45 -12.86 -3.64 5.40
C VAL A 45 -12.97 -3.91 6.92
N ARG A 46 -13.27 -5.15 7.28
CA ARG A 46 -13.47 -5.54 8.68
C ARG A 46 -12.16 -5.39 9.46
N GLN A 47 -12.21 -4.65 10.55
CA GLN A 47 -11.04 -4.34 11.35
C GLN A 47 -10.57 -5.52 12.22
N ASP A 48 -11.44 -6.50 12.45
CA ASP A 48 -11.20 -7.69 13.28
C ASP A 48 -10.68 -8.89 12.48
N ASP A 49 -10.58 -8.75 11.15
CA ASP A 49 -10.19 -9.84 10.25
C ASP A 49 -8.88 -9.48 9.51
N PRO A 50 -7.72 -9.70 10.15
CA PRO A 50 -6.43 -9.29 9.60
C PRO A 50 -5.98 -10.18 8.44
N GLY A 51 -5.66 -9.56 7.31
CA GLY A 51 -5.00 -10.20 6.16
C GLY A 51 -3.48 -10.28 6.27
N PRO A 52 -2.78 -10.70 5.22
CA PRO A 52 -1.33 -10.70 5.18
C PRO A 52 -0.76 -9.27 5.26
N VAL A 53 0.48 -9.17 5.76
CA VAL A 53 1.21 -7.91 5.89
C VAL A 53 2.16 -7.73 4.71
N LEU A 54 2.01 -6.64 3.99
CA LEU A 54 2.92 -6.22 2.92
C LEU A 54 3.83 -5.12 3.45
N LEU A 55 5.15 -5.36 3.44
CA LEU A 55 6.14 -4.39 3.90
C LEU A 55 6.77 -3.70 2.70
N VAL A 56 6.69 -2.38 2.65
CA VAL A 56 7.14 -1.55 1.53
C VAL A 56 8.45 -0.85 1.91
N PRO A 57 9.56 -1.11 1.18
CA PRO A 57 10.86 -0.51 1.46
C PRO A 57 10.88 1.01 1.26
N GLY A 58 11.88 1.64 1.87
CA GLY A 58 12.21 3.04 1.64
C GLY A 58 12.97 3.28 0.33
N TYR A 59 13.42 4.52 0.17
CA TYR A 59 14.27 4.95 -0.94
C TYR A 59 15.49 4.05 -1.09
N GLY A 60 15.81 3.66 -2.32
CA GLY A 60 16.90 2.74 -2.60
C GLY A 60 16.53 1.25 -2.44
N GLY A 61 15.27 0.92 -2.15
CA GLY A 61 14.70 -0.43 -2.23
C GLY A 61 15.30 -1.49 -1.29
N SER A 62 16.18 -1.11 -0.35
CA SER A 62 16.80 -2.05 0.57
C SER A 62 15.76 -2.73 1.47
N THR A 63 15.78 -4.06 1.51
CA THR A 63 14.86 -4.87 2.31
C THR A 63 15.39 -5.25 3.68
N SER A 64 16.70 -5.10 3.92
CA SER A 64 17.40 -5.71 5.07
C SER A 64 16.82 -5.34 6.44
N ALA A 65 16.33 -4.11 6.62
CA ALA A 65 15.70 -3.69 7.87
C ALA A 65 14.28 -4.28 7.99
N LEU A 66 13.53 -4.30 6.89
CA LEU A 66 12.20 -4.84 6.85
C LEU A 66 12.17 -6.38 6.94
N ASP A 67 13.23 -7.06 6.50
CA ASP A 67 13.34 -8.52 6.67
C ASP A 67 13.37 -8.91 8.15
N VAL A 68 14.00 -8.08 9.01
CA VAL A 68 13.99 -8.26 10.47
C VAL A 68 12.57 -8.09 11.02
N LEU A 69 11.87 -7.02 10.64
CA LEU A 69 10.49 -6.79 11.03
C LEU A 69 9.56 -7.90 10.51
N ALA A 70 9.74 -8.33 9.26
CA ALA A 70 8.97 -9.43 8.68
C ALA A 70 9.18 -10.75 9.45
N ALA A 71 10.41 -11.04 9.87
CA ALA A 71 10.70 -12.20 10.73
C ALA A 71 9.97 -12.09 12.08
N ARG A 72 9.97 -10.91 12.70
CA ARG A 72 9.25 -10.66 13.96
C ARG A 72 7.74 -10.83 13.81
N LEU A 73 7.17 -10.32 12.71
CA LEU A 73 5.74 -10.50 12.39
C LEU A 73 5.39 -11.97 12.18
N ARG A 74 6.23 -12.72 11.46
CA ARG A 74 6.02 -14.15 11.23
C ARG A 74 6.11 -14.95 12.53
N SER A 75 7.04 -14.63 13.42
CA SER A 75 7.14 -15.28 14.73
C SER A 75 5.92 -15.01 15.62
N ALA A 76 5.20 -13.89 15.38
CA ALA A 76 3.93 -13.57 16.02
C ALA A 76 2.70 -14.15 15.27
N GLY A 77 2.90 -15.08 14.32
CA GLY A 77 1.83 -15.76 13.60
C GLY A 77 1.24 -14.98 12.43
N ARG A 78 1.85 -13.85 11.99
CA ARG A 78 1.36 -13.07 10.86
C ARG A 78 2.05 -13.49 9.56
N GLN A 79 1.28 -13.66 8.50
CA GLN A 79 1.89 -13.73 7.17
C GLN A 79 2.46 -12.35 6.81
N ALA A 80 3.75 -12.29 6.48
CA ALA A 80 4.42 -11.03 6.18
C ALA A 80 5.37 -11.20 4.98
N THR A 81 5.28 -10.29 4.02
CA THR A 81 6.09 -10.30 2.80
C THR A 81 6.65 -8.92 2.54
N VAL A 82 7.97 -8.84 2.28
CA VAL A 82 8.60 -7.59 1.85
C VAL A 82 8.42 -7.47 0.34
N VAL A 83 7.82 -6.37 -0.08
CA VAL A 83 7.60 -6.03 -1.49
C VAL A 83 8.95 -5.69 -2.13
N ARG A 84 9.21 -6.21 -3.32
CA ARG A 84 10.41 -5.84 -4.09
C ARG A 84 10.06 -4.71 -5.04
N LEU A 85 10.68 -3.56 -4.82
CA LEU A 85 10.49 -2.39 -5.68
C LEU A 85 11.14 -2.58 -7.06
N PRO A 86 10.67 -1.88 -8.10
CA PRO A 86 11.26 -1.98 -9.42
C PRO A 86 12.63 -1.28 -9.46
N GLY A 87 13.53 -1.80 -10.26
CA GLY A 87 14.88 -1.27 -10.40
C GLY A 87 15.64 -1.26 -9.07
N ASP A 88 16.24 -0.14 -8.77
CA ASP A 88 16.96 0.12 -7.51
C ASP A 88 16.10 0.85 -6.44
N GLY A 89 14.79 1.00 -6.68
CA GLY A 89 13.89 1.69 -5.75
C GLY A 89 14.05 3.21 -5.70
N THR A 90 14.71 3.82 -6.69
CA THR A 90 14.87 5.29 -6.81
C THR A 90 13.99 5.92 -7.88
N GLY A 91 13.27 5.11 -8.67
CA GLY A 91 12.30 5.53 -9.68
C GLY A 91 11.04 6.17 -9.08
N ALA A 92 10.12 6.60 -9.93
CA ALA A 92 8.90 7.26 -9.51
C ALA A 92 8.13 6.48 -8.44
N LEU A 93 7.63 7.17 -7.41
CA LEU A 93 6.84 6.55 -6.34
C LEU A 93 5.54 5.93 -6.86
N ARG A 94 5.04 6.45 -8.00
CA ARG A 94 3.89 5.88 -8.69
C ARG A 94 4.12 4.46 -9.17
N ASP A 95 5.25 4.19 -9.82
CA ASP A 95 5.60 2.85 -10.30
C ASP A 95 5.78 1.87 -9.14
N GLN A 96 6.26 2.38 -8.00
CA GLN A 96 6.39 1.61 -6.76
C GLN A 96 5.01 1.30 -6.16
N ALA A 97 4.06 2.23 -6.20
CA ALA A 97 2.68 2.03 -5.75
C ALA A 97 1.96 0.96 -6.59
N GLU A 98 2.19 0.92 -7.90
CA GLU A 98 1.67 -0.13 -8.77
C GLU A 98 2.20 -1.53 -8.41
N VAL A 99 3.45 -1.63 -7.95
CA VAL A 99 3.98 -2.93 -7.47
C VAL A 99 3.28 -3.36 -6.19
N LEU A 100 3.03 -2.41 -5.26
CA LEU A 100 2.26 -2.68 -4.05
C LEU A 100 0.83 -3.11 -4.41
N ASP A 101 0.18 -2.44 -5.37
CA ASP A 101 -1.17 -2.79 -5.83
C ASP A 101 -1.24 -4.23 -6.36
N ARG A 102 -0.30 -4.62 -7.22
CA ARG A 102 -0.24 -5.99 -7.73
C ARG A 102 -0.07 -7.02 -6.61
N ALA A 103 0.78 -6.74 -5.61
CA ALA A 103 0.97 -7.63 -4.47
C ALA A 103 -0.30 -7.73 -3.61
N ALA A 104 -0.97 -6.60 -3.35
CA ALA A 104 -2.20 -6.55 -2.59
C ALA A 104 -3.34 -7.29 -3.29
N ARG A 105 -3.56 -7.02 -4.59
CA ARG A 105 -4.59 -7.73 -5.38
C ARG A 105 -4.31 -9.22 -5.50
N SER A 106 -3.04 -9.62 -5.59
CA SER A 106 -2.68 -11.05 -5.58
C SER A 106 -3.07 -11.73 -4.26
N ALA A 107 -2.88 -11.06 -3.12
CA ALA A 107 -3.31 -11.58 -1.83
C ALA A 107 -4.84 -11.71 -1.75
N ILE A 108 -5.59 -10.71 -2.19
CA ILE A 108 -7.05 -10.74 -2.24
C ILE A 108 -7.55 -11.86 -3.18
N ALA A 109 -6.95 -11.98 -4.38
CA ALA A 109 -7.29 -13.06 -5.32
C ALA A 109 -6.98 -14.45 -4.76
N GLY A 110 -6.00 -14.54 -3.84
CA GLY A 110 -5.68 -15.75 -3.07
C GLY A 110 -6.63 -16.02 -1.90
N GLY A 111 -7.69 -15.22 -1.72
CA GLY A 111 -8.72 -15.40 -0.69
C GLY A 111 -8.47 -14.63 0.61
N ALA A 112 -7.48 -13.72 0.65
CA ALA A 112 -7.31 -12.86 1.82
C ALA A 112 -8.49 -11.88 1.96
N PRO A 113 -9.02 -11.68 3.18
CA PRO A 113 -10.16 -10.77 3.40
C PRO A 113 -9.77 -9.29 3.26
N SER A 114 -8.49 -8.99 3.42
CA SER A 114 -7.90 -7.65 3.39
C SER A 114 -6.37 -7.77 3.31
N VAL A 115 -5.68 -6.66 3.23
CA VAL A 115 -4.23 -6.58 3.45
C VAL A 115 -3.91 -5.55 4.53
N ASP A 116 -2.83 -5.80 5.28
CA ASP A 116 -2.17 -4.80 6.10
C ASP A 116 -0.91 -4.32 5.37
N VAL A 117 -0.58 -3.05 5.47
CA VAL A 117 0.61 -2.48 4.85
C VAL A 117 1.49 -1.85 5.93
N VAL A 118 2.80 -2.11 5.87
CA VAL A 118 3.80 -1.39 6.66
C VAL A 118 4.76 -0.72 5.71
N GLY A 119 4.69 0.61 5.61
CA GLY A 119 5.58 1.41 4.78
C GLY A 119 6.72 2.02 5.59
N TYR A 120 7.97 1.76 5.21
CA TYR A 120 9.14 2.33 5.85
C TYR A 120 9.68 3.50 5.03
N SER A 121 9.93 4.65 5.65
CA SER A 121 10.51 5.82 4.98
C SER A 121 9.68 6.20 3.73
N ALA A 122 10.28 6.33 2.56
CA ALA A 122 9.57 6.54 1.28
C ALA A 122 8.42 5.54 1.05
N GLY A 123 8.56 4.30 1.54
CA GLY A 123 7.54 3.25 1.42
C GLY A 123 6.19 3.60 2.05
N GLY A 124 6.16 4.49 3.06
CA GLY A 124 4.91 4.98 3.62
C GLY A 124 4.22 6.00 2.71
N VAL A 125 4.98 6.80 1.97
CA VAL A 125 4.42 7.69 0.92
C VAL A 125 3.91 6.86 -0.26
N VAL A 126 4.62 5.79 -0.63
CA VAL A 126 4.14 4.81 -1.63
C VAL A 126 2.81 4.18 -1.20
N ALA A 127 2.71 3.74 0.06
CA ALA A 127 1.47 3.18 0.60
C ALA A 127 0.32 4.19 0.60
N ARG A 128 0.61 5.46 0.87
CA ARG A 128 -0.36 6.55 0.81
C ARG A 128 -0.84 6.79 -0.62
N LEU A 129 0.09 6.89 -1.57
CA LEU A 129 -0.23 7.06 -2.99
C LEU A 129 -1.11 5.91 -3.50
N TRP A 130 -0.75 4.67 -3.18
CA TRP A 130 -1.53 3.47 -3.50
C TRP A 130 -2.94 3.53 -2.93
N ALA A 131 -3.08 3.89 -1.66
CA ALA A 131 -4.39 3.96 -1.01
C ALA A 131 -5.29 5.03 -1.62
N GLU A 132 -4.73 6.19 -1.97
CA GLU A 132 -5.47 7.35 -2.48
C GLU A 132 -5.79 7.26 -3.98
N GLU A 133 -4.90 6.70 -4.80
CA GLU A 133 -5.02 6.77 -6.26
C GLU A 133 -5.28 5.42 -6.94
N ASP A 134 -4.90 4.29 -6.32
CA ASP A 134 -5.03 2.96 -6.93
C ASP A 134 -6.13 2.09 -6.31
N GLY A 135 -6.99 2.70 -5.48
CA GLY A 135 -8.09 2.00 -4.81
C GLY A 135 -7.65 1.08 -3.67
N GLY A 136 -6.40 1.22 -3.21
CA GLY A 136 -5.87 0.46 -2.09
C GLY A 136 -6.66 0.62 -0.80
N ALA A 137 -7.28 1.78 -0.59
CA ALA A 137 -8.14 2.03 0.56
C ALA A 137 -9.32 1.05 0.67
N GLY A 138 -9.81 0.52 -0.45
CA GLY A 138 -10.92 -0.43 -0.48
C GLY A 138 -10.57 -1.85 -0.01
N ILE A 139 -9.27 -2.18 0.06
CA ILE A 139 -8.77 -3.51 0.40
C ILE A 139 -7.76 -3.52 1.55
N ALA A 140 -7.24 -2.36 1.94
CA ALA A 140 -6.36 -2.21 3.08
C ALA A 140 -7.17 -2.14 4.39
N ARG A 141 -6.79 -2.95 5.39
CA ARG A 141 -7.32 -2.88 6.76
C ARG A 141 -6.53 -1.89 7.61
N ARG A 142 -5.21 -1.99 7.55
CA ARG A 142 -4.26 -1.14 8.28
C ARG A 142 -3.18 -0.64 7.34
N ILE A 143 -2.78 0.60 7.56
CA ILE A 143 -1.55 1.15 6.98
C ILE A 143 -0.74 1.75 8.12
N VAL A 144 0.41 1.15 8.38
CA VAL A 144 1.37 1.62 9.40
C VAL A 144 2.56 2.22 8.65
N THR A 145 2.98 3.42 9.00
CA THR A 145 4.15 4.06 8.41
C THR A 145 5.24 4.27 9.46
N LEU A 146 6.47 4.00 9.09
CA LEU A 146 7.66 4.10 9.95
C LEU A 146 8.59 5.18 9.41
N GLY A 147 8.67 6.33 10.07
CA GLY A 147 9.53 7.44 9.68
C GLY A 147 9.30 7.91 8.25
N SER A 148 8.06 8.05 7.83
CA SER A 148 7.73 8.36 6.43
C SER A 148 7.57 9.85 6.23
N PRO A 149 8.21 10.45 5.20
CA PRO A 149 8.18 11.89 4.94
C PRO A 149 6.86 12.32 4.27
N HIS A 150 5.75 12.30 5.00
CA HIS A 150 4.43 12.66 4.46
C HIS A 150 4.34 14.13 4.04
N HIS A 151 5.20 14.99 4.59
CA HIS A 151 5.33 16.40 4.23
C HIS A 151 6.68 16.70 3.55
N GLY A 152 7.41 15.64 3.14
CA GLY A 152 8.72 15.75 2.52
C GLY A 152 9.88 15.72 3.52
N THR A 153 11.09 15.83 3.01
CA THR A 153 12.30 15.90 3.83
C THR A 153 13.29 16.92 3.25
N ASP A 154 13.90 17.72 4.13
CA ASP A 154 14.91 18.70 3.75
C ASP A 154 16.11 18.05 3.08
N LEU A 155 16.44 16.79 3.43
CA LEU A 155 17.51 16.05 2.78
C LEU A 155 17.26 15.88 1.28
N ALA A 156 16.03 15.61 0.86
CA ALA A 156 15.66 15.50 -0.56
C ALA A 156 15.74 16.88 -1.26
N SER A 157 15.29 17.94 -0.60
CA SER A 157 15.42 19.31 -1.10
C SER A 157 16.87 19.71 -1.29
N LEU A 158 17.73 19.41 -0.30
CA LEU A 158 19.15 19.71 -0.35
C LEU A 158 19.85 18.91 -1.46
N ALA A 159 19.56 17.63 -1.61
CA ALA A 159 20.11 16.81 -2.69
C ALA A 159 19.74 17.35 -4.07
N GLY A 160 18.48 17.74 -4.28
CA GLY A 160 18.03 18.35 -5.54
C GLY A 160 18.69 19.68 -5.86
N SER A 161 18.97 20.50 -4.84
CA SER A 161 19.57 21.83 -5.03
C SER A 161 21.09 21.81 -5.17
N LEU A 162 21.80 20.96 -4.42
CA LEU A 162 23.26 20.89 -4.43
C LEU A 162 23.81 19.98 -5.54
N LEU A 163 23.04 19.02 -5.99
CA LEU A 163 23.44 18.03 -7.01
C LEU A 163 22.39 17.98 -8.14
N PRO A 164 22.23 19.07 -8.93
CA PRO A 164 21.28 19.10 -10.03
C PRO A 164 21.50 17.93 -11.00
N GLY A 165 20.44 17.18 -11.30
CA GLY A 165 20.50 15.99 -12.18
C GLY A 165 20.99 14.69 -11.51
N GLN A 166 21.32 14.72 -10.22
CA GLN A 166 21.69 13.52 -9.44
C GLN A 166 20.62 13.11 -8.42
N CYS A 167 19.53 13.87 -8.32
CA CYS A 167 18.37 13.50 -7.52
C CYS A 167 17.38 12.72 -8.41
N PRO A 168 17.31 11.37 -8.29
CA PRO A 168 16.36 10.56 -9.04
C PRO A 168 14.91 10.96 -8.75
N THR A 169 13.96 10.44 -9.55
CA THR A 169 12.55 10.85 -9.50
C THR A 169 11.98 10.76 -8.09
N ALA A 170 12.17 9.62 -7.39
CA ALA A 170 11.67 9.49 -6.02
C ALA A 170 12.29 10.52 -5.06
N CYS A 171 13.56 10.87 -5.23
CA CYS A 171 14.21 11.92 -4.43
C CYS A 171 13.49 13.27 -4.64
N ALA A 172 13.24 13.67 -5.88
CA ALA A 172 12.54 14.91 -6.21
C ALA A 172 11.09 14.91 -5.68
N GLU A 173 10.40 13.77 -5.77
CA GLU A 173 9.03 13.59 -5.28
C GLU A 173 8.91 13.64 -3.75
N LEU A 174 10.00 13.35 -3.02
CA LEU A 174 10.07 13.42 -1.56
C LEU A 174 10.55 14.77 -1.02
N ALA A 175 10.87 15.74 -1.89
CA ALA A 175 11.17 17.09 -1.46
C ALA A 175 9.92 17.78 -0.90
N PRO A 176 10.04 18.63 0.15
CA PRO A 176 8.93 19.44 0.61
C PRO A 176 8.33 20.27 -0.53
N ASN A 177 7.01 20.36 -0.56
CA ASN A 177 6.26 21.07 -1.61
C ASN A 177 6.42 20.50 -3.04
N SER A 178 6.92 19.28 -3.21
CA SER A 178 6.83 18.61 -4.51
C SER A 178 5.38 18.51 -4.97
N ASP A 179 5.15 18.47 -6.28
CA ASP A 179 3.80 18.33 -6.84
C ASP A 179 3.07 17.11 -6.30
N LEU A 180 3.80 15.99 -6.10
CA LEU A 180 3.23 14.77 -5.54
C LEU A 180 2.74 14.98 -4.12
N LEU A 181 3.58 15.47 -3.22
CA LEU A 181 3.21 15.68 -1.81
C LEU A 181 2.17 16.79 -1.66
N THR A 182 2.24 17.84 -2.47
CA THR A 182 1.23 18.91 -2.50
C THR A 182 -0.15 18.34 -2.84
N ARG A 183 -0.25 17.50 -3.86
CA ARG A 183 -1.52 16.83 -4.22
C ARG A 183 -2.02 15.89 -3.13
N LEU A 184 -1.14 15.06 -2.56
CA LEU A 184 -1.51 14.15 -1.48
C LEU A 184 -1.98 14.92 -0.24
N ASN A 185 -1.29 16.00 0.15
CA ASN A 185 -1.60 16.76 1.34
C ASN A 185 -2.83 17.68 1.19
N ALA A 186 -3.25 17.98 -0.05
CA ALA A 186 -4.49 18.68 -0.32
C ALA A 186 -5.75 17.82 -0.16
N ARG A 187 -5.59 16.50 -0.04
CA ARG A 187 -6.71 15.55 0.06
C ARG A 187 -6.94 15.11 1.51
N THR A 188 -8.19 14.83 1.82
CA THR A 188 -8.52 14.10 3.05
C THR A 188 -8.13 12.64 2.90
N MET A 189 -7.66 12.03 3.99
CA MET A 189 -7.32 10.61 4.00
C MET A 189 -8.50 9.75 3.52
N PRO A 190 -8.27 8.76 2.65
CA PRO A 190 -9.34 7.92 2.14
C PRO A 190 -9.96 7.11 3.29
N ALA A 191 -11.30 7.00 3.25
CA ALA A 191 -12.02 6.14 4.16
C ALA A 191 -11.68 4.65 3.89
N GLY A 192 -11.61 3.85 4.93
CA GLY A 192 -11.33 2.41 4.86
C GLY A 192 -10.27 2.00 5.84
N PRO A 193 -8.97 2.12 5.50
CA PRO A 193 -7.89 1.70 6.40
C PRO A 193 -7.79 2.60 7.64
N VAL A 194 -7.40 2.01 8.76
CA VAL A 194 -6.92 2.81 9.89
C VAL A 194 -5.43 3.04 9.73
N TRP A 195 -5.05 4.32 9.79
CA TRP A 195 -3.67 4.75 9.63
C TRP A 195 -2.97 4.90 10.97
N VAL A 196 -1.73 4.45 11.02
CA VAL A 196 -0.85 4.63 12.18
C VAL A 196 0.49 5.14 11.67
N SER A 197 0.94 6.29 12.14
CA SER A 197 2.27 6.82 11.83
C SER A 197 3.15 6.76 13.05
N VAL A 198 4.29 6.07 12.93
CA VAL A 198 5.30 5.91 13.98
C VAL A 198 6.59 6.53 13.51
N TRP A 199 7.21 7.37 14.32
CA TRP A 199 8.50 7.98 13.97
C TRP A 199 9.34 8.24 15.21
N THR A 200 10.60 8.55 15.00
CA THR A 200 11.51 9.01 16.06
C THR A 200 11.74 10.50 15.96
N GLU A 201 11.74 11.21 17.09
CA GLU A 201 12.11 12.63 17.16
C GLU A 201 13.61 12.87 16.89
N GLN A 202 14.40 11.78 16.85
CA GLN A 202 15.84 11.78 16.55
C GLN A 202 16.13 11.44 15.09
N ASP A 203 15.13 11.53 14.20
CA ASP A 203 15.29 11.24 12.78
C ASP A 203 16.18 12.30 12.11
N GLN A 204 17.24 11.84 11.46
CA GLN A 204 18.19 12.71 10.73
C GLN A 204 18.09 12.52 9.20
N VAL A 205 17.18 11.67 8.75
CA VAL A 205 16.90 11.40 7.34
C VAL A 205 15.60 12.09 6.92
N VAL A 206 14.55 11.90 7.68
CA VAL A 206 13.28 12.62 7.52
C VAL A 206 13.32 13.84 8.44
N THR A 207 13.62 14.98 7.85
CA THR A 207 13.78 16.25 8.56
C THR A 207 12.84 17.32 7.98
N PRO A 208 12.09 18.03 8.84
CA PRO A 208 11.99 17.80 10.30
C PRO A 208 11.28 16.44 10.61
N PRO A 209 11.56 15.81 11.77
CA PRO A 209 11.00 14.50 12.11
C PRO A 209 9.46 14.43 12.12
N ASP A 210 8.80 15.51 12.49
CA ASP A 210 7.34 15.63 12.49
C ASP A 210 6.73 15.71 11.07
N SER A 211 7.55 15.76 10.02
CA SER A 211 7.11 15.49 8.64
C SER A 211 6.46 14.11 8.50
N ALA A 212 6.74 13.19 9.42
CA ALA A 212 6.10 11.88 9.50
C ALA A 212 4.68 11.92 10.09
N ARG A 213 4.26 13.04 10.70
CA ARG A 213 2.90 13.21 11.18
C ARG A 213 1.90 13.13 10.02
N LEU A 214 0.78 12.47 10.24
CA LEU A 214 -0.27 12.32 9.25
C LEU A 214 -1.63 12.64 9.87
N ASP A 215 -2.32 13.64 9.35
CA ASP A 215 -3.63 14.04 9.85
C ASP A 215 -4.65 12.93 9.64
N GLY A 216 -5.46 12.66 10.67
CA GLY A 216 -6.42 11.56 10.66
C GLY A 216 -5.84 10.19 11.04
N ALA A 217 -4.51 10.07 11.20
CA ALA A 217 -3.85 8.86 11.68
C ALA A 217 -3.68 8.84 13.22
N VAL A 218 -3.46 7.64 13.76
CA VAL A 218 -2.89 7.48 15.11
C VAL A 218 -1.40 7.81 15.00
N ASN A 219 -1.00 8.96 15.52
CA ASN A 219 0.36 9.48 15.45
C ASN A 219 1.14 9.12 16.72
N ILE A 220 2.28 8.46 16.56
CA ILE A 220 3.09 7.91 17.65
C ILE A 220 4.56 8.34 17.48
N PRO A 221 4.96 9.54 17.95
CA PRO A 221 6.37 9.81 18.15
C PRO A 221 6.88 8.90 19.28
N VAL A 222 7.90 8.08 19.00
CA VAL A 222 8.36 7.03 19.93
C VAL A 222 8.74 7.62 21.29
N GLN A 223 9.41 8.76 21.30
CA GLN A 223 9.86 9.43 22.52
C GLN A 223 8.71 9.96 23.38
N SER A 224 7.52 10.18 22.79
CA SER A 224 6.35 10.61 23.57
C SER A 224 5.83 9.54 24.54
N ILE A 225 6.11 8.26 24.25
CA ILE A 225 5.73 7.11 25.08
C ILE A 225 6.92 6.39 25.72
N CYS A 226 8.10 6.53 25.12
CA CYS A 226 9.36 5.95 25.56
C CYS A 226 10.44 7.05 25.63
N ALA A 227 10.35 7.95 26.62
CA ALA A 227 11.19 9.16 26.71
C ALA A 227 12.70 8.90 26.67
N GLY A 228 13.17 7.70 27.07
CA GLY A 228 14.57 7.31 27.05
C GLY A 228 15.01 6.59 25.75
N ALA A 229 14.12 6.41 24.79
CA ALA A 229 14.46 5.69 23.55
C ALA A 229 15.49 6.46 22.75
N GLN A 230 16.61 5.78 22.43
CA GLN A 230 17.64 6.26 21.51
C GLN A 230 17.48 5.52 20.19
N LEU A 231 16.93 6.19 19.19
CA LEU A 231 16.48 5.55 17.97
C LEU A 231 16.69 6.46 16.78
N ASP A 232 17.45 6.03 15.82
CA ASP A 232 17.64 6.69 14.52
C ASP A 232 16.69 6.14 13.44
N HIS A 233 16.65 6.81 12.29
CA HIS A 233 15.83 6.42 11.16
C HIS A 233 16.07 4.99 10.69
N GLY A 234 17.35 4.60 10.54
CA GLY A 234 17.75 3.29 9.99
C GLY A 234 17.35 2.11 10.88
N ASN A 235 17.19 2.36 12.17
CA ASN A 235 16.83 1.36 13.16
C ASN A 235 15.33 1.20 13.38
N LEU A 236 14.48 2.10 12.88
CA LEU A 236 13.02 2.02 13.08
C LEU A 236 12.44 0.62 12.85
N PRO A 237 12.71 -0.11 11.74
CA PRO A 237 12.12 -1.44 11.56
C PRO A 237 12.78 -2.54 12.42
N ARG A 238 13.97 -2.26 12.99
CA ARG A 238 14.74 -3.25 13.77
C ARG A 238 14.52 -3.11 15.26
N ASP A 239 14.12 -1.93 15.71
CA ASP A 239 13.97 -1.62 17.12
C ASP A 239 12.83 -2.43 17.75
N PRO A 240 13.07 -3.13 18.88
CA PRO A 240 12.08 -4.00 19.50
C PRO A 240 10.82 -3.25 20.00
N VAL A 241 10.97 -1.98 20.43
CA VAL A 241 9.83 -1.14 20.85
C VAL A 241 8.97 -0.82 19.61
N VAL A 242 9.59 -0.39 18.51
CA VAL A 242 8.87 -0.11 17.26
C VAL A 242 8.19 -1.37 16.71
N GLN A 243 8.86 -2.52 16.77
CA GLN A 243 8.26 -3.81 16.37
C GLN A 243 7.03 -4.15 17.22
N SER A 244 7.08 -3.88 18.53
CA SER A 244 5.93 -4.08 19.43
C SER A 244 4.79 -3.09 19.12
N LEU A 245 5.11 -1.84 18.76
CA LEU A 245 4.13 -0.85 18.28
C LEU A 245 3.45 -1.31 16.99
N VAL A 246 4.23 -1.82 16.03
CA VAL A 246 3.68 -2.37 14.78
C VAL A 246 2.77 -3.56 15.05
N LEU A 247 3.17 -4.51 15.90
CA LEU A 247 2.34 -5.66 16.27
C LEU A 247 1.03 -5.21 16.90
N THR A 248 1.07 -4.24 17.82
CA THR A 248 -0.12 -3.66 18.46
C THR A 248 -1.02 -2.96 17.43
N ALA A 249 -0.44 -2.18 16.52
CA ALA A 249 -1.19 -1.50 15.48
C ALA A 249 -1.88 -2.48 14.52
N LEU A 250 -1.28 -3.64 14.27
CA LEU A 250 -1.79 -4.70 13.38
C LEU A 250 -2.71 -5.71 14.09
N ALA A 251 -2.91 -5.60 15.40
CA ALA A 251 -3.82 -6.46 16.15
C ALA A 251 -5.28 -6.29 15.67
N PRO A 252 -6.18 -7.27 15.91
CA PRO A 252 -7.61 -7.09 15.74
C PRO A 252 -8.16 -5.90 16.52
N GLY A 253 -9.25 -5.30 16.04
CA GLY A 253 -9.86 -4.12 16.65
C GLY A 253 -9.20 -2.80 16.20
N ARG A 254 -9.67 -1.67 16.69
CA ARG A 254 -9.16 -0.35 16.26
C ARG A 254 -7.94 0.05 17.10
N PRO A 255 -6.77 0.36 16.47
CA PRO A 255 -5.59 0.75 17.22
C PRO A 255 -5.76 2.12 17.87
N THR A 256 -5.14 2.26 19.03
CA THR A 256 -4.97 3.53 19.74
C THR A 256 -3.49 3.73 20.04
N ALA A 257 -3.07 4.96 20.24
CA ALA A 257 -1.72 5.21 20.73
C ALA A 257 -1.57 4.61 22.14
N PRO A 258 -0.52 3.82 22.40
CA PRO A 258 -0.27 3.32 23.75
C PRO A 258 0.09 4.48 24.68
N THR A 259 -0.26 4.35 25.94
CA THR A 259 0.03 5.36 26.98
C THR A 259 1.32 5.08 27.74
N THR A 260 1.91 3.91 27.53
CA THR A 260 3.16 3.46 28.16
C THR A 260 4.07 2.84 27.14
N CYS A 261 5.39 2.91 27.39
CA CYS A 261 6.38 2.26 26.54
C CYS A 261 6.14 0.75 26.53
N PRO A 262 5.91 0.14 25.36
CA PRO A 262 5.73 -1.30 25.28
C PRO A 262 7.04 -2.03 25.63
N THR A 263 6.91 -3.13 26.34
CA THR A 263 8.03 -4.05 26.56
C THR A 263 8.34 -4.79 25.26
N PRO A 264 9.61 -5.00 24.90
CA PRO A 264 10.06 -5.72 23.71
C PRO A 264 9.58 -7.17 23.62
#